data_be6a2ca249655e4427d1f6a04b822c8e
#
_entry.id   be6a2ca249655e4427d1f6a04b822c8e
#
_cell.length_a   1.000
_cell.length_b   1.000
_cell.length_c   1.000
_cell.angle_alpha   90.00
_cell.angle_beta   90.00
_cell.angle_gamma   90.00
#
_symmetry.space_group_name_H-M   'P 1'
#
loop_
_entity.id
_entity.type
_entity.pdbx_description
1 polymer ?
#
loop_
_entity_poly.entity_id
_entity_poly.type
_entity_poly.pdbx_seq_one_letter_code
_entity_poly.pdbx_strand_id
1 'polypeptide(L)'
;VSGGELQRVLAAGGVAERVVFSGVGKSRAEMEMALQAGVRCFKVERETELRLLSQTAVDKGQTAPVSVRVNPDVDPRTHPYISTGLRGNKFGIAHDQAVATYKRAAQLPGIRVVGIDYHIGSQITSIEPYLEALDRLLDLVEAVEREGIALHHLDLGGGLGITYTDEEPPS
;
A
#
# COMPACT_ATOMS: atom_id res chain seq x y z
N VAL A 1 -5.06 6.28 7.78
CA VAL A 1 -4.01 6.99 7.00
C VAL A 1 -3.26 8.03 7.85
N SER A 2 -3.62 8.18 9.12
CA SER A 2 -3.00 9.12 10.06
C SER A 2 -2.94 8.56 11.47
N GLY A 3 -2.08 9.13 12.31
CA GLY A 3 -2.01 8.80 13.74
C GLY A 3 -3.32 9.09 14.47
N GLY A 4 -4.02 10.16 14.09
CA GLY A 4 -5.33 10.48 14.68
C GLY A 4 -6.40 9.44 14.36
N GLU A 5 -6.42 8.89 13.16
CA GLU A 5 -7.32 7.77 12.82
C GLU A 5 -6.96 6.51 13.58
N LEU A 6 -5.67 6.17 13.69
CA LEU A 6 -5.22 5.03 14.48
C LEU A 6 -5.68 5.16 15.94
N GLN A 7 -5.50 6.33 16.55
CA GLN A 7 -5.96 6.59 17.90
C GLN A 7 -7.47 6.39 18.07
N ARG A 8 -8.27 6.86 17.10
CA ARG A 8 -9.73 6.66 17.11
C ARG A 8 -10.12 5.20 16.99
N VAL A 9 -9.45 4.44 16.12
CA VAL A 9 -9.67 2.99 15.99
C VAL A 9 -9.41 2.29 17.31
N LEU A 10 -8.28 2.58 17.96
CA LEU A 10 -7.92 1.97 19.24
C LEU A 10 -8.89 2.37 20.36
N ALA A 11 -9.27 3.65 20.43
CA ALA A 11 -10.23 4.16 21.41
C ALA A 11 -11.65 3.53 21.23
N ALA A 12 -12.00 3.17 20.01
CA ALA A 12 -13.25 2.45 19.71
C ALA A 12 -13.18 0.93 19.95
N GLY A 13 -12.06 0.42 20.50
CA GLY A 13 -11.86 -1.00 20.76
C GLY A 13 -11.39 -1.80 19.53
N GLY A 14 -10.90 -1.12 18.50
CA GLY A 14 -10.32 -1.78 17.32
C GLY A 14 -9.02 -2.51 17.67
N VAL A 15 -8.80 -3.65 17.01
CA VAL A 15 -7.64 -4.52 17.22
C VAL A 15 -6.50 -4.06 16.31
N ALA A 16 -5.39 -3.60 16.88
CA ALA A 16 -4.26 -3.03 16.14
C ALA A 16 -3.68 -3.99 15.09
N GLU A 17 -3.59 -5.28 15.40
CA GLU A 17 -3.09 -6.33 14.50
C GLU A 17 -3.99 -6.54 13.26
N ARG A 18 -5.15 -5.90 13.20
CA ARG A 18 -6.04 -5.86 12.02
C ARG A 18 -5.96 -4.55 11.26
N VAL A 19 -5.17 -3.58 11.75
CA VAL A 19 -5.02 -2.27 11.12
C VAL A 19 -3.93 -2.31 10.06
N VAL A 20 -4.25 -1.87 8.86
CA VAL A 20 -3.30 -1.54 7.80
C VAL A 20 -3.08 -0.03 7.83
N PHE A 21 -1.85 0.41 8.05
CA PHE A 21 -1.52 1.83 8.18
C PHE A 21 -1.00 2.37 6.84
N SER A 22 -1.90 3.00 6.08
CA SER A 22 -1.62 3.62 4.79
C SER A 22 -1.24 5.10 4.93
N GLY A 23 -1.27 5.85 3.82
CA GLY A 23 -1.06 7.30 3.77
C GLY A 23 0.31 7.70 3.24
N VAL A 24 0.32 8.78 2.45
CA VAL A 24 1.50 9.25 1.70
C VAL A 24 2.47 10.11 2.50
N GLY A 25 2.07 10.56 3.67
CA GLY A 25 2.81 11.54 4.48
C GLY A 25 3.00 11.12 5.93
N LYS A 26 3.20 9.82 6.18
CA LYS A 26 3.45 9.34 7.55
C LYS A 26 4.66 10.02 8.16
N SER A 27 4.45 10.71 9.26
CA SER A 27 5.53 11.26 10.07
C SER A 27 6.22 10.17 10.91
N ARG A 28 7.44 10.45 11.35
CA ARG A 28 8.16 9.55 12.26
C ARG A 28 7.36 9.25 13.53
N ALA A 29 6.73 10.27 14.14
CA ALA A 29 5.92 10.09 15.34
C ALA A 29 4.72 9.15 15.11
N GLU A 30 4.07 9.22 13.94
CA GLU A 30 2.99 8.32 13.57
C GLU A 30 3.49 6.89 13.31
N MET A 31 4.68 6.74 12.71
CA MET A 31 5.32 5.43 12.55
C MET A 31 5.65 4.80 13.90
N GLU A 32 6.20 5.59 14.85
CA GLU A 32 6.48 5.13 16.21
C GLU A 32 5.21 4.68 16.93
N MET A 33 4.15 5.47 16.86
CA MET A 33 2.85 5.12 17.44
C MET A 33 2.29 3.81 16.85
N ALA A 34 2.31 3.66 15.54
CA ALA A 34 1.79 2.49 14.87
C ALA A 34 2.63 1.22 15.15
N LEU A 35 3.96 1.35 15.24
CA LEU A 35 4.86 0.28 15.67
C LEU A 35 4.54 -0.16 17.09
N GLN A 36 4.41 0.79 18.02
CA GLN A 36 4.07 0.49 19.42
C GLN A 36 2.71 -0.16 19.56
N ALA A 37 1.74 0.25 18.75
CA ALA A 37 0.41 -0.37 18.73
C ALA A 37 0.40 -1.78 18.14
N GLY A 38 1.41 -2.16 17.36
CA GLY A 38 1.49 -3.46 16.70
C GLY A 38 0.55 -3.59 15.51
N VAL A 39 0.49 -2.58 14.64
CA VAL A 39 -0.34 -2.64 13.43
C VAL A 39 0.05 -3.80 12.51
N ARG A 40 -0.93 -4.34 11.75
CA ARG A 40 -0.73 -5.47 10.84
C ARG A 40 0.38 -5.21 9.81
N CYS A 41 0.36 -4.05 9.17
CA CYS A 41 1.42 -3.63 8.27
C CYS A 41 1.35 -2.13 7.96
N PHE A 42 2.49 -1.61 7.50
CA PHE A 42 2.61 -0.28 6.91
C PHE A 42 2.58 -0.41 5.38
N LYS A 43 1.71 0.32 4.73
CA LYS A 43 1.79 0.53 3.28
C LYS A 43 2.80 1.63 3.00
N VAL A 44 3.86 1.33 2.28
CA VAL A 44 4.88 2.30 1.89
C VAL A 44 4.78 2.63 0.41
N GLU A 45 4.92 3.90 0.10
CA GLU A 45 4.71 4.45 -1.25
C GLU A 45 5.99 5.01 -1.88
N ARG A 46 7.08 5.11 -1.10
CA ARG A 46 8.38 5.69 -1.53
C ARG A 46 9.54 5.06 -0.79
N GLU A 47 10.70 5.01 -1.43
CA GLU A 47 11.92 4.53 -0.78
C GLU A 47 12.37 5.38 0.40
N THR A 48 12.18 6.69 0.34
CA THR A 48 12.51 7.59 1.46
C THR A 48 11.69 7.29 2.69
N GLU A 49 10.41 6.98 2.50
CA GLU A 49 9.51 6.54 3.57
C GLU A 49 9.95 5.19 4.14
N LEU A 50 10.28 4.24 3.28
CA LEU A 50 10.77 2.91 3.67
C LEU A 50 12.04 3.01 4.52
N ARG A 51 12.99 3.87 4.14
CA ARG A 51 14.21 4.13 4.92
C ARG A 51 13.93 4.77 6.28
N LEU A 52 13.02 5.75 6.32
CA LEU A 52 12.60 6.38 7.57
C LEU A 52 11.94 5.36 8.50
N LEU A 53 11.08 4.50 7.97
CA LEU A 53 10.43 3.44 8.75
C LEU A 53 11.44 2.42 9.27
N SER A 54 12.41 2.01 8.44
CA SER A 54 13.52 1.13 8.85
C SER A 54 14.29 1.72 10.02
N GLN A 55 14.73 2.98 9.92
CA GLN A 55 15.44 3.65 11.00
C GLN A 55 14.58 3.75 12.27
N THR A 56 13.30 4.09 12.12
CA THR A 56 12.37 4.20 13.24
C THR A 56 12.19 2.86 13.95
N ALA A 57 12.05 1.78 13.19
CA ALA A 57 11.90 0.43 13.73
C ALA A 57 13.16 -0.01 14.49
N VAL A 58 14.34 0.23 13.92
CA VAL A 58 15.63 -0.06 14.58
C VAL A 58 15.78 0.71 15.87
N ASP A 59 15.51 2.01 15.87
CA ASP A 59 15.61 2.88 17.06
C ASP A 59 14.66 2.43 18.19
N LYS A 60 13.55 1.77 17.84
CA LYS A 60 12.59 1.19 18.78
C LYS A 60 12.87 -0.27 19.13
N GLY A 61 13.87 -0.91 18.54
CA GLY A 61 14.15 -2.33 18.74
C GLY A 61 13.01 -3.23 18.20
N GLN A 62 12.29 -2.77 17.19
CA GLN A 62 11.12 -3.43 16.61
C GLN A 62 11.34 -3.80 15.15
N THR A 63 10.44 -4.60 14.59
CA THR A 63 10.41 -4.91 13.17
C THR A 63 9.08 -4.43 12.59
N ALA A 64 9.14 -3.60 11.55
CA ALA A 64 8.00 -3.09 10.83
C ALA A 64 7.55 -4.08 9.73
N PRO A 65 6.34 -4.65 9.79
CA PRO A 65 5.76 -5.35 8.66
C PRO A 65 5.36 -4.36 7.58
N VAL A 66 5.78 -4.62 6.32
CA VAL A 66 5.64 -3.67 5.20
C VAL A 66 4.96 -4.32 4.01
N SER A 67 3.98 -3.62 3.46
CA SER A 67 3.45 -3.81 2.12
C SER A 67 3.91 -2.66 1.23
N VAL A 68 4.40 -2.96 0.03
CA VAL A 68 4.81 -1.92 -0.91
C VAL A 68 3.67 -1.62 -1.86
N ARG A 69 3.25 -0.36 -1.90
CA ARG A 69 2.26 0.11 -2.87
C ARG A 69 2.92 0.31 -4.22
N VAL A 70 2.45 -0.44 -5.19
CA VAL A 70 2.93 -0.39 -6.58
C VAL A 70 1.90 0.33 -7.44
N ASN A 71 2.39 1.16 -8.34
CA ASN A 71 1.57 1.73 -9.40
C ASN A 71 1.55 0.72 -10.57
N PRO A 72 0.42 0.10 -10.90
CA PRO A 72 0.34 -0.93 -11.94
C PRO A 72 0.36 -0.37 -13.36
N ASP A 73 0.36 0.95 -13.55
CA ASP A 73 0.29 1.63 -14.84
C ASP A 73 -0.95 1.21 -15.66
N VAL A 74 -2.09 1.22 -15.00
CA VAL A 74 -3.42 0.91 -15.58
C VAL A 74 -4.28 2.16 -15.60
N ASP A 75 -4.98 2.40 -16.70
CA ASP A 75 -5.95 3.48 -16.80
C ASP A 75 -7.28 3.05 -16.16
N PRO A 76 -7.69 3.66 -15.03
CA PRO A 76 -8.95 3.32 -14.39
C PRO A 76 -10.18 3.82 -15.16
N ARG A 77 -9.99 4.51 -16.30
CA ARG A 77 -11.05 5.10 -17.13
C ARG A 77 -11.99 6.02 -16.34
N THR A 78 -11.43 6.72 -15.36
CA THR A 78 -12.14 7.69 -14.51
C THR A 78 -11.67 9.11 -14.80
N HIS A 79 -12.21 10.10 -14.08
CA HIS A 79 -11.77 11.48 -14.26
C HIS A 79 -10.27 11.63 -13.97
N PRO A 80 -9.48 12.34 -14.80
CA PRO A 80 -8.02 12.45 -14.67
C PRO A 80 -7.53 12.90 -13.29
N TYR A 81 -8.32 13.71 -12.57
CA TYR A 81 -7.94 14.20 -11.24
C TYR A 81 -8.03 13.14 -10.11
N ILE A 82 -8.77 12.05 -10.34
CA ILE A 82 -8.96 10.98 -9.34
C ILE A 82 -8.28 9.66 -9.73
N SER A 83 -7.69 9.59 -10.92
CA SER A 83 -6.87 8.46 -11.37
C SER A 83 -5.53 8.42 -10.62
N THR A 84 -5.13 7.28 -10.11
CA THR A 84 -3.84 7.06 -9.42
C THR A 84 -3.03 5.91 -10.01
N GLY A 85 -3.55 5.19 -11.00
CA GLY A 85 -2.96 3.98 -11.58
C GLY A 85 -2.05 4.22 -12.79
N LEU A 86 -2.00 5.41 -13.37
CA LEU A 86 -1.20 5.72 -14.55
C LEU A 86 0.27 6.01 -14.19
N ARG A 87 1.18 5.72 -15.15
CA ARG A 87 2.63 5.93 -15.00
C ARG A 87 3.03 7.34 -14.59
N GLY A 88 2.26 8.36 -14.97
CA GLY A 88 2.47 9.75 -14.59
C GLY A 88 1.98 10.12 -13.19
N ASN A 89 1.33 9.21 -12.49
CA ASN A 89 0.77 9.49 -11.18
C ASN A 89 1.84 9.40 -10.09
N LYS A 90 1.71 10.28 -9.10
CA LYS A 90 2.69 10.50 -8.03
C LYS A 90 2.59 9.54 -6.84
N PHE A 91 1.72 8.54 -6.91
CA PHE A 91 1.48 7.60 -5.81
C PHE A 91 2.03 6.22 -6.12
N GLY A 92 2.68 5.62 -5.12
CA GLY A 92 3.23 4.28 -5.20
C GLY A 92 4.57 4.20 -5.95
N ILE A 93 5.21 3.04 -5.84
CA ILE A 93 6.44 2.70 -6.56
C ILE A 93 6.06 2.35 -8.00
N ALA A 94 6.81 2.85 -8.97
CA ALA A 94 6.59 2.49 -10.38
C ALA A 94 6.78 0.97 -10.59
N HIS A 95 5.95 0.38 -11.44
CA HIS A 95 5.93 -1.08 -11.68
C HIS A 95 7.32 -1.63 -12.05
N ASP A 96 8.05 -0.92 -12.92
CA ASP A 96 9.40 -1.28 -13.36
C ASP A 96 10.47 -1.18 -12.26
N GLN A 97 10.21 -0.45 -11.18
CA GLN A 97 11.08 -0.30 -10.01
C GLN A 97 10.71 -1.23 -8.85
N ALA A 98 9.58 -1.91 -8.94
CA ALA A 98 9.01 -2.63 -7.81
C ALA A 98 9.90 -3.76 -7.31
N VAL A 99 10.36 -4.68 -8.18
CA VAL A 99 11.23 -5.80 -7.79
C VAL A 99 12.52 -5.29 -7.13
N ALA A 100 13.15 -4.26 -7.69
CA ALA A 100 14.34 -3.67 -7.10
C ALA A 100 14.06 -3.04 -5.72
N THR A 101 12.88 -2.44 -5.53
CA THR A 101 12.46 -1.90 -4.24
C THR A 101 12.22 -3.01 -3.21
N TYR A 102 11.59 -4.13 -3.61
CA TYR A 102 11.42 -5.29 -2.73
C TYR A 102 12.75 -5.89 -2.30
N LYS A 103 13.72 -6.03 -3.20
CA LYS A 103 15.09 -6.50 -2.86
C LYS A 103 15.75 -5.58 -1.85
N ARG A 104 15.64 -4.26 -2.02
CA ARG A 104 16.16 -3.30 -1.05
C ARG A 104 15.42 -3.38 0.29
N ALA A 105 14.09 -3.47 0.27
CA ALA A 105 13.28 -3.60 1.47
C ALA A 105 13.66 -4.83 2.31
N ALA A 106 13.86 -5.97 1.64
CA ALA A 106 14.26 -7.22 2.30
C ALA A 106 15.65 -7.15 2.97
N GLN A 107 16.50 -6.21 2.54
CA GLN A 107 17.84 -6.00 3.11
C GLN A 107 17.87 -4.93 4.21
N LEU A 108 16.81 -4.14 4.36
CA LEU A 108 16.79 -3.09 5.36
C LEU A 108 16.59 -3.64 6.78
N PRO A 109 17.41 -3.22 7.75
CA PRO A 109 17.25 -3.63 9.14
C PRO A 109 15.90 -3.14 9.68
N GLY A 110 15.26 -3.93 10.53
CA GLY A 110 13.97 -3.57 11.13
C GLY A 110 12.80 -3.58 10.15
N ILE A 111 12.95 -4.10 8.92
CA ILE A 111 11.86 -4.27 7.95
C ILE A 111 11.57 -5.76 7.72
N ARG A 112 10.31 -6.10 7.66
CA ARG A 112 9.81 -7.40 7.22
C ARG A 112 8.77 -7.20 6.13
N VAL A 113 9.13 -7.56 4.91
CA VAL A 113 8.20 -7.53 3.77
C VAL A 113 7.11 -8.58 4.02
N VAL A 114 5.84 -8.19 3.87
CA VAL A 114 4.70 -9.07 4.12
C VAL A 114 3.64 -9.03 3.03
N GLY A 115 3.64 -8.02 2.16
CA GLY A 115 2.58 -7.90 1.16
C GLY A 115 2.91 -6.96 0.02
N ILE A 116 1.96 -6.88 -0.89
CA ILE A 116 1.93 -5.97 -2.03
C ILE A 116 0.54 -5.35 -2.12
N ASP A 117 0.47 -4.09 -2.54
CA ASP A 117 -0.79 -3.41 -2.74
C ASP A 117 -0.76 -2.44 -3.92
N TYR A 118 -1.93 -2.17 -4.46
CA TYR A 118 -2.15 -1.08 -5.40
C TYR A 118 -3.42 -0.29 -5.05
N HIS A 119 -3.58 0.85 -5.68
CA HIS A 119 -4.83 1.60 -5.71
C HIS A 119 -4.86 2.41 -7.00
N ILE A 120 -5.75 2.06 -7.92
CA ILE A 120 -5.74 2.61 -9.29
C ILE A 120 -6.56 3.89 -9.43
N GLY A 121 -7.44 4.17 -8.48
CA GLY A 121 -8.27 5.39 -8.53
C GLY A 121 -9.50 5.30 -7.65
N SER A 122 -10.39 6.26 -7.84
CA SER A 122 -11.68 6.34 -7.16
C SER A 122 -12.80 6.46 -8.20
N GLN A 123 -14.02 6.14 -7.78
CA GLN A 123 -15.22 6.21 -8.61
C GLN A 123 -15.10 5.38 -9.90
N ILE A 124 -14.60 4.17 -9.77
CA ILE A 124 -14.42 3.22 -10.88
C ILE A 124 -15.71 2.42 -11.03
N THR A 125 -16.38 2.62 -12.14
CA THR A 125 -17.71 2.01 -12.43
C THR A 125 -17.62 0.77 -13.33
N SER A 126 -16.41 0.31 -13.66
CA SER A 126 -16.14 -0.83 -14.52
C SER A 126 -15.15 -1.78 -13.84
N ILE A 127 -15.34 -3.09 -14.01
CA ILE A 127 -14.49 -4.10 -13.37
C ILE A 127 -13.17 -4.33 -14.12
N GLU A 128 -13.14 -4.06 -15.43
CA GLU A 128 -12.02 -4.36 -16.32
C GLU A 128 -10.67 -3.75 -15.84
N PRO A 129 -10.62 -2.48 -15.37
CA PRO A 129 -9.38 -1.91 -14.86
C PRO A 129 -8.83 -2.66 -13.64
N TYR A 130 -9.72 -3.20 -12.79
CA TYR A 130 -9.29 -4.00 -11.64
C TYR A 130 -8.70 -5.33 -12.07
N LEU A 131 -9.28 -5.99 -13.07
CA LEU A 131 -8.76 -7.25 -13.61
C LEU A 131 -7.40 -7.05 -14.28
N GLU A 132 -7.26 -6.00 -15.11
CA GLU A 132 -5.97 -5.66 -15.73
C GLU A 132 -4.89 -5.35 -14.68
N ALA A 133 -5.23 -4.59 -13.64
CA ALA A 133 -4.30 -4.28 -12.57
C ALA A 133 -3.93 -5.52 -11.75
N LEU A 134 -4.89 -6.44 -11.53
CA LEU A 134 -4.65 -7.70 -10.84
C LEU A 134 -3.69 -8.58 -11.61
N ASP A 135 -3.89 -8.75 -12.91
CA ASP A 135 -3.00 -9.57 -13.75
C ASP A 135 -1.56 -9.06 -13.67
N ARG A 136 -1.35 -7.75 -13.84
CA ARG A 136 -0.02 -7.12 -13.70
C ARG A 136 0.57 -7.31 -12.30
N LEU A 137 -0.27 -7.27 -11.28
CA LEU A 137 0.19 -7.45 -9.91
C LEU A 137 0.60 -8.90 -9.64
N LEU A 138 -0.12 -9.88 -10.19
CA LEU A 138 0.23 -11.30 -10.07
C LEU A 138 1.57 -11.62 -10.75
N ASP A 139 1.81 -11.06 -11.94
CA ASP A 139 3.12 -11.18 -12.61
C ASP A 139 4.25 -10.62 -11.72
N LEU A 140 3.98 -9.52 -11.04
CA LEU A 140 4.94 -8.90 -10.12
C LEU A 140 5.14 -9.73 -8.85
N VAL A 141 4.08 -10.33 -8.30
CA VAL A 141 4.17 -11.26 -7.17
C VAL A 141 5.12 -12.40 -7.51
N GLU A 142 4.91 -13.05 -8.66
CA GLU A 142 5.80 -14.11 -9.11
C GLU A 142 7.26 -13.65 -9.28
N ALA A 143 7.45 -12.43 -9.79
CA ALA A 143 8.80 -11.88 -9.96
C ALA A 143 9.48 -11.62 -8.61
N VAL A 144 8.75 -11.13 -7.61
CA VAL A 144 9.24 -10.89 -6.24
C VAL A 144 9.53 -12.22 -5.53
N GLU A 145 8.66 -13.22 -5.69
CA GLU A 145 8.86 -14.53 -5.10
C GLU A 145 10.06 -15.29 -5.69
N ARG A 146 10.35 -15.12 -6.99
CA ARG A 146 11.58 -15.65 -7.62
C ARG A 146 12.86 -15.08 -7.00
N GLU A 147 12.80 -13.89 -6.41
CA GLU A 147 13.91 -13.29 -5.64
C GLU A 147 13.99 -13.82 -4.19
N GLY A 148 13.17 -14.80 -3.83
CA GLY A 148 13.14 -15.41 -2.50
C GLY A 148 12.38 -14.59 -1.44
N ILE A 149 11.59 -13.62 -1.84
CA ILE A 149 10.81 -12.75 -0.95
C ILE A 149 9.36 -13.27 -0.91
N ALA A 150 8.96 -13.87 0.21
CA ALA A 150 7.60 -14.38 0.39
C ALA A 150 6.61 -13.24 0.67
N LEU A 151 5.50 -13.24 -0.06
CA LEU A 151 4.38 -12.33 0.16
C LEU A 151 3.21 -13.10 0.79
N HIS A 152 2.59 -12.52 1.82
CA HIS A 152 1.53 -13.18 2.60
C HIS A 152 0.17 -12.55 2.42
N HIS A 153 0.09 -11.36 1.84
CA HIS A 153 -1.17 -10.72 1.49
C HIS A 153 -1.03 -9.83 0.26
N LEU A 154 -2.15 -9.69 -0.40
CA LEU A 154 -2.36 -8.86 -1.58
C LEU A 154 -3.54 -7.94 -1.27
N ASP A 155 -3.37 -6.64 -1.51
CA ASP A 155 -4.41 -5.66 -1.30
C ASP A 155 -4.70 -4.94 -2.62
N LEU A 156 -5.93 -5.12 -3.10
CA LEU A 156 -6.36 -4.58 -4.40
C LEU A 156 -6.80 -3.12 -4.31
N GLY A 157 -6.63 -2.50 -3.16
CA GLY A 157 -7.07 -1.13 -2.93
C GLY A 157 -8.58 -1.02 -2.78
N GLY A 158 -9.08 0.13 -3.15
CA GLY A 158 -10.50 0.44 -3.14
C GLY A 158 -10.85 1.25 -4.38
N GLY A 159 -11.82 2.15 -4.26
CA GLY A 159 -12.18 3.06 -5.32
C GLY A 159 -13.35 2.58 -6.17
N LEU A 160 -14.02 1.50 -5.79
CA LEU A 160 -15.26 1.10 -6.42
C LEU A 160 -16.27 2.26 -6.41
N GLY A 161 -16.85 2.54 -7.56
CA GLY A 161 -17.79 3.64 -7.73
C GLY A 161 -19.08 3.43 -6.97
N ILE A 162 -19.70 4.54 -6.64
CA ILE A 162 -21.08 4.59 -6.11
C ILE A 162 -21.90 5.52 -6.99
N THR A 163 -23.19 5.38 -6.94
CA THR A 163 -24.12 6.27 -7.66
C THR A 163 -24.16 7.63 -6.96
N TYR A 164 -23.77 8.69 -7.66
CA TYR A 164 -23.99 10.09 -7.24
C TYR A 164 -25.16 10.72 -7.99
N THR A 165 -25.29 10.44 -9.28
CA THR A 165 -26.33 10.94 -10.17
C THR A 165 -26.98 9.79 -10.94
N ASP A 166 -26.32 9.30 -11.97
CA ASP A 166 -26.79 8.29 -12.92
C ASP A 166 -25.73 7.21 -13.23
N GLU A 167 -24.65 7.17 -12.43
CA GLU A 167 -23.66 6.12 -12.55
C GLU A 167 -24.22 4.76 -12.10
N GLU A 168 -23.86 3.71 -12.83
CA GLU A 168 -24.18 2.32 -12.52
C GLU A 168 -22.90 1.58 -12.10
N PRO A 169 -22.58 1.53 -10.79
CA PRO A 169 -21.42 0.78 -10.32
C PRO A 169 -21.63 -0.72 -10.54
N PRO A 170 -20.53 -1.49 -10.69
CA PRO A 170 -20.62 -2.95 -10.81
C PRO A 170 -21.22 -3.56 -9.54
N SER A 171 -22.04 -4.59 -9.74
CA SER A 171 -22.73 -5.33 -8.67
C SER A 171 -21.81 -6.33 -7.97
#